data_d3ab45d0fc565886afbf23eccbb6f7b1
#
_entry.id   d3ab45d0fc565886afbf23eccbb6f7b1
#
_cell.length_a   1.000
_cell.length_b   1.000
_cell.length_c   1.000
_cell.angle_alpha   90.00
_cell.angle_beta   90.00
_cell.angle_gamma   90.00
#
_symmetry.space_group_name_H-M   'P 1'
#
loop_
_entity.id
_entity.type
_entity.pdbx_description
1 polymer ?
#
loop_
_entity_poly.entity_id
_entity_poly.type
_entity_poly.pdbx_seq_one_letter_code
_entity_poly.pdbx_strand_id
1 'polypeptide(L)'
;MSKVLTSLPAGERVGIAFSGGLDTSVAVAWMRDKGAIPCTYTADIGQYDEPDIASVPGRAKTYGAEIARLVDCRAALVEEGLAALTCGAFHIRSGGRAYFNTTPLGRAVTGTLLVRAMLEDNVQIWGDGSTFKGNDIERFYRYGLLANPHLRIYKPWLDADFVTELGGRKEMSEWLVAHELPYRDSTEKAYSTDANIWGATHEAKTLEHLDTGVETVEPIMGVRFWDPSVEIDTEDVTIGFAQGRPVSINGKEFASAVDLVMEANAIGGRHGMGMSDQIENRIIEAKSRGIYEAPGMALLHAAYERLVNAIHNEDTLAQYHNEGRRLGRLMYEGRWLDPQALMVRESLQRWVGAAVTGEVTLRLRRGEDYSILDTTGPAFSYHPDKLSMERTEDSAFGPVDRIGQLTMRNLDIADSRAKLEQYAGLGLLGTGSPAIGAAQAAATGLIGTLTELPEGGAEAIASRGEATDEDEMLDRAAMEFGTD
;
A
#
# COMPACT_ATOMS: atom_id res chain seq x y z
N MET A 1 -11.59 27.05 -19.27
CA MET A 1 -11.91 26.29 -20.50
C MET A 1 -11.46 24.86 -20.30
N SER A 2 -12.24 23.87 -20.79
CA SER A 2 -11.83 22.47 -20.76
C SER A 2 -10.54 22.30 -21.59
N LYS A 3 -9.60 21.53 -21.05
CA LYS A 3 -8.39 21.13 -21.78
C LYS A 3 -8.61 19.84 -22.59
N VAL A 4 -9.74 19.17 -22.37
CA VAL A 4 -10.10 17.94 -23.04
C VAL A 4 -10.71 18.27 -24.39
N LEU A 5 -10.15 17.67 -25.45
CA LEU A 5 -10.67 17.71 -26.81
C LEU A 5 -11.78 16.66 -26.93
N THR A 6 -12.90 17.04 -27.51
CA THR A 6 -14.07 16.17 -27.69
C THR A 6 -14.06 15.42 -29.04
N SER A 7 -13.13 15.75 -29.90
CA SER A 7 -12.93 15.13 -31.20
C SER A 7 -11.45 15.12 -31.57
N LEU A 8 -11.08 14.21 -32.49
CA LEU A 8 -9.71 14.04 -32.95
C LEU A 8 -9.17 15.32 -33.61
N PRO A 9 -7.99 15.82 -33.18
CA PRO A 9 -7.35 17.00 -33.80
C PRO A 9 -6.61 16.61 -35.10
N ALA A 10 -7.32 16.52 -36.21
CA ALA A 10 -6.74 16.18 -37.50
C ALA A 10 -5.63 17.18 -37.91
N GLY A 11 -4.53 16.68 -38.50
CA GLY A 11 -3.35 17.44 -38.89
C GLY A 11 -2.37 17.78 -37.75
N GLU A 12 -2.71 17.46 -36.50
CA GLU A 12 -1.86 17.74 -35.35
C GLU A 12 -1.17 16.47 -34.80
N ARG A 13 -0.02 16.68 -34.14
CA ARG A 13 0.69 15.60 -33.43
C ARG A 13 -0.03 15.29 -32.10
N VAL A 14 -0.40 14.03 -31.94
CA VAL A 14 -1.05 13.51 -30.73
C VAL A 14 -0.13 12.50 -30.07
N GLY A 15 0.38 12.84 -28.88
CA GLY A 15 1.14 11.93 -28.03
C GLY A 15 0.22 10.94 -27.35
N ILE A 16 0.60 9.66 -27.33
CA ILE A 16 -0.18 8.61 -26.68
C ILE A 16 0.73 7.70 -25.85
N ALA A 17 0.32 7.42 -24.61
CA ALA A 17 0.92 6.35 -23.84
C ALA A 17 0.58 5.02 -24.50
N PHE A 18 1.60 4.32 -24.98
CA PHE A 18 1.45 3.14 -25.82
C PHE A 18 1.97 1.90 -25.12
N SER A 19 1.09 0.95 -24.84
CA SER A 19 1.41 -0.31 -24.19
C SER A 19 1.71 -1.46 -25.19
N GLY A 20 1.38 -1.28 -26.47
CA GLY A 20 1.46 -2.35 -27.47
C GLY A 20 0.29 -3.34 -27.44
N GLY A 21 -0.69 -3.14 -26.56
CA GLY A 21 -1.93 -3.91 -26.51
C GLY A 21 -2.93 -3.50 -27.62
N LEU A 22 -4.02 -4.26 -27.75
CA LEU A 22 -5.05 -4.06 -28.77
C LEU A 22 -5.58 -2.62 -28.77
N ASP A 23 -6.05 -2.14 -27.61
CA ASP A 23 -6.70 -0.84 -27.47
C ASP A 23 -5.82 0.32 -27.95
N THR A 24 -4.55 0.35 -27.53
CA THR A 24 -3.62 1.41 -27.93
C THR A 24 -3.14 1.27 -29.38
N SER A 25 -3.01 0.03 -29.88
CA SER A 25 -2.63 -0.22 -31.28
C SER A 25 -3.70 0.25 -32.25
N VAL A 26 -4.95 -0.08 -31.97
CA VAL A 26 -6.09 0.38 -32.78
C VAL A 26 -6.26 1.90 -32.68
N ALA A 27 -6.09 2.48 -31.48
CA ALA A 27 -6.18 3.93 -31.32
C ALA A 27 -5.14 4.68 -32.18
N VAL A 28 -3.89 4.18 -32.23
CA VAL A 28 -2.84 4.76 -33.06
C VAL A 28 -3.20 4.67 -34.54
N ALA A 29 -3.62 3.49 -35.00
CA ALA A 29 -3.97 3.27 -36.42
C ALA A 29 -5.20 4.10 -36.85
N TRP A 30 -6.24 4.16 -36.00
CA TRP A 30 -7.43 4.94 -36.24
C TRP A 30 -7.15 6.45 -36.27
N MET A 31 -6.36 6.97 -35.32
CA MET A 31 -5.95 8.37 -35.34
C MET A 31 -5.24 8.75 -36.63
N ARG A 32 -4.36 7.88 -37.12
CA ARG A 32 -3.68 8.06 -38.42
C ARG A 32 -4.68 8.05 -39.56
N ASP A 33 -5.57 7.08 -39.61
CA ASP A 33 -6.61 6.96 -40.66
C ASP A 33 -7.48 8.22 -40.77
N LYS A 34 -7.86 8.79 -39.62
CA LYS A 34 -8.64 10.01 -39.49
C LYS A 34 -7.83 11.30 -39.61
N GLY A 35 -6.53 11.20 -39.99
CA GLY A 35 -5.69 12.33 -40.36
C GLY A 35 -4.94 13.04 -39.24
N ALA A 36 -4.91 12.52 -38.02
CA ALA A 36 -3.99 12.98 -36.98
C ALA A 36 -2.60 12.37 -37.15
N ILE A 37 -1.61 12.89 -36.44
CA ILE A 37 -0.23 12.43 -36.47
C ILE A 37 0.11 11.78 -35.14
N PRO A 38 -0.07 10.45 -34.98
CA PRO A 38 0.18 9.79 -33.72
C PRO A 38 1.67 9.71 -33.38
N CYS A 39 2.02 10.06 -32.14
CA CYS A 39 3.35 9.97 -31.56
C CYS A 39 3.26 9.09 -30.31
N THR A 40 3.93 7.96 -30.29
CA THR A 40 3.81 6.98 -29.21
C THR A 40 4.97 7.04 -28.24
N TYR A 41 4.65 6.90 -26.97
CA TYR A 41 5.60 6.88 -25.86
C TYR A 41 5.32 5.68 -24.99
N THR A 42 6.26 4.74 -24.99
CA THR A 42 6.20 3.51 -24.19
C THR A 42 7.08 3.67 -22.96
N ALA A 43 6.55 3.41 -21.79
CA ALA A 43 7.33 3.38 -20.57
C ALA A 43 7.93 1.98 -20.37
N ASP A 44 9.24 1.89 -20.17
CA ASP A 44 9.88 0.73 -19.58
C ASP A 44 9.79 0.89 -18.05
N ILE A 45 8.89 0.13 -17.45
CA ILE A 45 8.63 0.10 -16.01
C ILE A 45 8.97 -1.27 -15.40
N GLY A 46 9.72 -2.10 -16.13
CA GLY A 46 10.06 -3.47 -15.72
C GLY A 46 8.85 -4.40 -15.66
N GLN A 47 7.91 -4.23 -16.60
CA GLN A 47 6.67 -4.98 -16.66
C GLN A 47 6.87 -6.46 -17.03
N TYR A 48 6.33 -7.35 -16.20
CA TYR A 48 6.43 -8.81 -16.35
C TYR A 48 5.48 -9.39 -17.41
N ASP A 49 4.48 -8.63 -17.83
CA ASP A 49 3.50 -9.01 -18.86
C ASP A 49 3.92 -8.68 -20.29
N GLU A 50 5.06 -7.97 -20.48
CA GLU A 50 5.65 -7.70 -21.80
C GLU A 50 7.09 -8.27 -21.89
N PRO A 51 7.26 -9.41 -22.55
CA PRO A 51 8.55 -10.10 -22.58
C PRO A 51 9.61 -9.40 -23.45
N ASP A 52 9.20 -8.51 -24.38
CA ASP A 52 10.10 -7.80 -25.29
C ASP A 52 9.69 -6.32 -25.42
N ILE A 53 9.92 -5.58 -24.34
CA ILE A 53 9.61 -4.16 -24.28
C ILE A 53 10.37 -3.34 -25.35
N ALA A 54 11.55 -3.78 -25.74
CA ALA A 54 12.39 -3.10 -26.74
C ALA A 54 11.74 -3.12 -28.14
N SER A 55 10.91 -4.11 -28.45
CA SER A 55 10.20 -4.21 -29.73
C SER A 55 8.94 -3.33 -29.81
N VAL A 56 8.41 -2.86 -28.68
CA VAL A 56 7.14 -2.12 -28.62
C VAL A 56 7.13 -0.86 -29.49
N PRO A 57 8.19 -0.01 -29.52
CA PRO A 57 8.25 1.13 -30.44
C PRO A 57 8.20 0.71 -31.93
N GLY A 58 8.81 -0.42 -32.28
CA GLY A 58 8.74 -0.98 -33.63
C GLY A 58 7.31 -1.37 -34.01
N ARG A 59 6.58 -1.98 -33.06
CA ARG A 59 5.13 -2.30 -33.24
C ARG A 59 4.31 -1.03 -33.47
N ALA A 60 4.55 0.03 -32.69
CA ALA A 60 3.86 1.31 -32.87
C ALA A 60 4.06 1.92 -34.27
N LYS A 61 5.26 1.80 -34.85
CA LYS A 61 5.54 2.22 -36.21
C LYS A 61 4.71 1.48 -37.26
N THR A 62 4.46 0.20 -37.04
CA THR A 62 3.61 -0.60 -37.93
C THR A 62 2.17 -0.08 -37.97
N TYR A 63 1.66 0.43 -36.86
CA TYR A 63 0.33 1.08 -36.77
C TYR A 63 0.36 2.54 -37.28
N GLY A 64 1.53 3.07 -37.65
CA GLY A 64 1.67 4.36 -38.30
C GLY A 64 2.04 5.52 -37.38
N ALA A 65 2.62 5.25 -36.24
CA ALA A 65 3.20 6.30 -35.40
C ALA A 65 4.34 7.04 -36.10
N GLU A 66 4.29 8.37 -36.12
CA GLU A 66 5.39 9.22 -36.64
C GLU A 66 6.61 9.16 -35.73
N ILE A 67 6.37 9.26 -34.42
CA ILE A 67 7.38 9.10 -33.37
C ILE A 67 7.02 7.85 -32.58
N ALA A 68 8.02 7.06 -32.19
CA ALA A 68 7.85 5.94 -31.27
C ALA A 68 9.07 5.86 -30.35
N ARG A 69 8.89 6.19 -29.06
CA ARG A 69 9.96 6.22 -28.07
C ARG A 69 9.73 5.21 -26.98
N LEU A 70 10.81 4.56 -26.53
CA LEU A 70 10.89 3.84 -25.27
C LEU A 70 11.55 4.75 -24.23
N VAL A 71 10.88 4.94 -23.09
CA VAL A 71 11.35 5.80 -22.00
C VAL A 71 11.63 4.92 -20.80
N ASP A 72 12.88 4.86 -20.35
CA ASP A 72 13.24 4.10 -19.14
C ASP A 72 12.72 4.83 -17.91
N CYS A 73 11.77 4.21 -17.23
CA CYS A 73 11.11 4.70 -16.02
C CYS A 73 11.43 3.86 -14.78
N ARG A 74 12.23 2.78 -14.90
CA ARG A 74 12.43 1.78 -13.85
C ARG A 74 13.03 2.37 -12.59
N ALA A 75 14.13 3.11 -12.71
CA ALA A 75 14.80 3.71 -11.55
C ALA A 75 13.89 4.71 -10.82
N ALA A 76 13.17 5.57 -11.56
CA ALA A 76 12.23 6.51 -10.97
C ALA A 76 11.07 5.80 -10.27
N LEU A 77 10.54 4.73 -10.87
CA LEU A 77 9.45 3.95 -10.27
C LEU A 77 9.90 3.22 -9.01
N VAL A 78 11.12 2.70 -8.98
CA VAL A 78 11.69 2.09 -7.78
C VAL A 78 11.81 3.11 -6.66
N GLU A 79 12.32 4.31 -6.92
CA GLU A 79 12.45 5.37 -5.90
C GLU A 79 11.09 5.78 -5.32
N GLU A 80 10.07 5.95 -6.16
CA GLU A 80 8.73 6.26 -5.69
C GLU A 80 8.10 5.10 -4.89
N GLY A 81 8.38 3.86 -5.25
CA GLY A 81 7.95 2.68 -4.50
C GLY A 81 8.62 2.57 -3.14
N LEU A 82 9.92 2.86 -3.06
CA LEU A 82 10.64 2.92 -1.77
C LEU A 82 10.12 4.04 -0.88
N ALA A 83 9.73 5.18 -1.47
CA ALA A 83 9.08 6.25 -0.72
C ALA A 83 7.71 5.81 -0.19
N ALA A 84 6.93 5.08 -0.99
CA ALA A 84 5.65 4.52 -0.56
C ALA A 84 5.82 3.49 0.57
N LEU A 85 6.81 2.61 0.47
CA LEU A 85 7.20 1.64 1.50
C LEU A 85 7.53 2.35 2.83
N THR A 86 8.45 3.32 2.77
CA THR A 86 8.91 4.06 3.95
C THR A 86 7.77 4.80 4.66
N CYS A 87 6.78 5.29 3.90
CA CYS A 87 5.62 5.99 4.43
C CYS A 87 4.44 5.08 4.81
N GLY A 88 4.51 3.78 4.57
CA GLY A 88 3.36 2.87 4.74
C GLY A 88 2.14 3.29 3.92
N ALA A 89 2.35 3.79 2.67
CA ALA A 89 1.33 4.44 1.85
C ALA A 89 0.34 3.44 1.21
N PHE A 90 -0.29 2.61 2.04
CA PHE A 90 -1.17 1.51 1.63
C PHE A 90 -2.51 1.59 2.37
N HIS A 91 -3.58 1.98 1.68
CA HIS A 91 -4.87 2.28 2.30
C HIS A 91 -5.90 1.16 2.19
N ILE A 92 -5.77 0.26 1.20
CA ILE A 92 -6.67 -0.88 1.00
C ILE A 92 -6.06 -2.09 1.69
N ARG A 93 -6.77 -2.65 2.65
CA ARG A 93 -6.36 -3.84 3.39
C ARG A 93 -7.56 -4.76 3.60
N SER A 94 -7.36 -6.06 3.38
CA SER A 94 -8.35 -7.10 3.60
C SER A 94 -7.68 -8.38 4.09
N GLY A 95 -8.22 -8.98 5.15
CA GLY A 95 -7.68 -10.24 5.67
C GLY A 95 -6.19 -10.21 6.06
N GLY A 96 -5.70 -9.07 6.57
CA GLY A 96 -4.29 -8.87 6.91
C GLY A 96 -3.38 -8.55 5.72
N ARG A 97 -3.88 -8.59 4.48
CA ARG A 97 -3.12 -8.32 3.27
C ARG A 97 -3.37 -6.91 2.76
N ALA A 98 -2.32 -6.28 2.25
CA ALA A 98 -2.39 -4.94 1.68
C ALA A 98 -2.37 -4.98 0.15
N TYR A 99 -3.10 -4.06 -0.49
CA TYR A 99 -2.83 -3.65 -1.86
C TYR A 99 -1.75 -2.56 -1.83
N PHE A 100 -0.63 -2.82 -2.45
CA PHE A 100 0.55 -1.94 -2.39
C PHE A 100 0.51 -0.77 -3.40
N ASN A 101 -0.64 -0.46 -3.97
CA ASN A 101 -0.84 0.67 -4.89
C ASN A 101 0.13 0.67 -6.08
N THR A 102 0.54 -0.48 -6.58
CA THR A 102 1.59 -0.62 -7.60
C THR A 102 1.21 0.04 -8.93
N THR A 103 -0.04 -0.14 -9.38
CA THR A 103 -0.56 0.53 -10.58
C THR A 103 -0.69 2.04 -10.40
N PRO A 104 -1.35 2.59 -9.35
CA PRO A 104 -1.39 4.04 -9.11
C PRO A 104 -0.02 4.69 -9.07
N LEU A 105 0.95 4.04 -8.44
CA LEU A 105 2.33 4.49 -8.36
C LEU A 105 2.99 4.53 -9.75
N GLY A 106 2.80 3.48 -10.54
CA GLY A 106 3.26 3.42 -11.93
C GLY A 106 2.72 4.59 -12.76
N ARG A 107 1.46 4.99 -12.56
CA ARG A 107 0.85 6.13 -13.29
C ARG A 107 1.44 7.48 -12.89
N ALA A 108 1.89 7.66 -11.65
CA ALA A 108 2.57 8.88 -11.22
C ALA A 108 3.87 9.08 -12.02
N VAL A 109 4.63 8.02 -12.21
CA VAL A 109 5.90 8.05 -12.95
C VAL A 109 5.67 8.12 -14.45
N THR A 110 4.83 7.26 -15.01
CA THR A 110 4.58 7.23 -16.46
C THR A 110 3.90 8.50 -16.95
N GLY A 111 2.89 9.00 -16.22
CA GLY A 111 2.18 10.24 -16.57
C GLY A 111 3.05 11.50 -16.56
N THR A 112 4.18 11.49 -15.85
CA THR A 112 5.12 12.61 -15.81
C THR A 112 6.28 12.45 -16.79
N LEU A 113 6.94 11.29 -16.82
CA LEU A 113 8.14 11.08 -17.64
C LEU A 113 7.82 10.97 -19.14
N LEU A 114 6.68 10.36 -19.52
CA LEU A 114 6.26 10.34 -20.91
C LEU A 114 5.92 11.75 -21.41
N VAL A 115 5.26 12.57 -20.61
CA VAL A 115 4.99 13.97 -20.96
C VAL A 115 6.28 14.78 -21.10
N ARG A 116 7.29 14.52 -20.26
CA ARG A 116 8.62 15.13 -20.44
C ARG A 116 9.24 14.75 -21.77
N ALA A 117 9.18 13.48 -22.18
CA ALA A 117 9.67 13.03 -23.49
C ALA A 117 8.88 13.68 -24.64
N MET A 118 7.57 13.89 -24.49
CA MET A 118 6.74 14.62 -25.45
C MET A 118 7.18 16.08 -25.63
N LEU A 119 7.57 16.76 -24.55
CA LEU A 119 8.08 18.13 -24.60
C LEU A 119 9.35 18.22 -25.45
N GLU A 120 10.25 17.26 -25.34
CA GLU A 120 11.48 17.17 -26.16
C GLU A 120 11.15 17.04 -27.65
N ASP A 121 10.05 16.37 -27.98
CA ASP A 121 9.60 16.14 -29.37
C ASP A 121 8.60 17.21 -29.86
N ASN A 122 8.34 18.26 -29.07
CA ASN A 122 7.36 19.31 -29.35
C ASN A 122 5.92 18.77 -29.58
N VAL A 123 5.52 17.74 -28.86
CA VAL A 123 4.17 17.18 -28.87
C VAL A 123 3.37 17.75 -27.70
N GLN A 124 2.24 18.41 -27.99
CA GLN A 124 1.48 19.19 -26.99
C GLN A 124 0.07 18.65 -26.75
N ILE A 125 -0.31 17.55 -27.35
CA ILE A 125 -1.57 16.87 -27.10
C ILE A 125 -1.25 15.53 -26.47
N TRP A 126 -1.77 15.29 -25.27
CA TRP A 126 -1.56 14.09 -24.48
C TRP A 126 -2.76 13.18 -24.49
N GLY A 127 -2.55 11.91 -24.76
CA GLY A 127 -3.55 10.86 -24.76
C GLY A 127 -3.05 9.54 -24.17
N ASP A 128 -3.99 8.70 -23.84
CA ASP A 128 -3.78 7.33 -23.35
C ASP A 128 -4.99 6.46 -23.67
N GLY A 129 -4.83 5.14 -23.51
CA GLY A 129 -5.85 4.13 -23.78
C GLY A 129 -6.86 3.91 -22.65
N SER A 130 -6.91 4.76 -21.63
CA SER A 130 -7.78 4.56 -20.48
C SER A 130 -9.25 4.72 -20.82
N THR A 131 -10.07 3.77 -20.34
CA THR A 131 -11.51 3.83 -20.51
C THR A 131 -12.14 4.84 -19.53
N PHE A 132 -13.30 5.41 -19.90
CA PHE A 132 -14.00 6.40 -19.07
C PHE A 132 -14.54 5.85 -17.73
N LYS A 133 -14.60 4.53 -17.57
CA LYS A 133 -15.02 3.86 -16.33
C LYS A 133 -13.87 3.52 -15.38
N GLY A 134 -12.62 3.60 -15.86
CA GLY A 134 -11.43 3.27 -15.09
C GLY A 134 -10.91 4.43 -14.24
N ASN A 135 -9.94 4.14 -13.38
CA ASN A 135 -9.25 5.14 -12.57
C ASN A 135 -8.16 5.88 -13.36
N ASP A 136 -7.53 5.22 -14.31
CA ASP A 136 -6.33 5.72 -14.99
C ASP A 136 -6.59 6.94 -15.86
N ILE A 137 -7.83 7.10 -16.36
CA ILE A 137 -8.21 8.28 -17.13
C ILE A 137 -8.00 9.58 -16.35
N GLU A 138 -8.27 9.56 -15.03
CA GLU A 138 -8.05 10.70 -14.16
C GLU A 138 -6.59 10.80 -13.73
N ARG A 139 -5.93 9.70 -13.41
CA ARG A 139 -4.52 9.68 -13.03
C ARG A 139 -3.64 10.27 -14.13
N PHE A 140 -3.76 9.81 -15.36
CA PHE A 140 -3.01 10.36 -16.49
C PHE A 140 -3.35 11.81 -16.81
N TYR A 141 -4.63 12.19 -16.66
CA TYR A 141 -5.05 13.59 -16.81
C TYR A 141 -4.33 14.50 -15.83
N ARG A 142 -4.33 14.15 -14.54
CA ARG A 142 -3.70 14.94 -13.49
C ARG A 142 -2.19 15.01 -13.64
N TYR A 143 -1.52 13.88 -13.74
CA TYR A 143 -0.05 13.83 -13.84
C TYR A 143 0.45 14.49 -15.11
N GLY A 144 -0.25 14.33 -16.22
CA GLY A 144 0.08 15.00 -17.46
C GLY A 144 0.04 16.53 -17.33
N LEU A 145 -1.02 17.07 -16.73
CA LEU A 145 -1.17 18.51 -16.52
C LEU A 145 -0.26 19.06 -15.42
N LEU A 146 0.12 18.27 -14.42
CA LEU A 146 1.15 18.64 -13.47
C LEU A 146 2.53 18.75 -14.13
N ALA A 147 2.87 17.83 -15.03
CA ALA A 147 4.12 17.85 -15.77
C ALA A 147 4.17 18.99 -16.81
N ASN A 148 3.05 19.24 -17.49
CA ASN A 148 2.94 20.33 -18.47
C ASN A 148 1.53 20.96 -18.45
N PRO A 149 1.36 22.13 -17.81
CA PRO A 149 0.04 22.79 -17.71
C PRO A 149 -0.50 23.32 -19.03
N HIS A 150 0.29 23.32 -20.11
CA HIS A 150 -0.12 23.78 -21.43
C HIS A 150 -0.66 22.68 -22.33
N LEU A 151 -0.61 21.40 -21.90
CA LEU A 151 -1.14 20.30 -22.67
C LEU A 151 -2.64 20.48 -22.97
N ARG A 152 -3.00 20.11 -24.20
CA ARG A 152 -4.36 19.68 -24.55
C ARG A 152 -4.45 18.19 -24.37
N ILE A 153 -5.63 17.69 -24.05
CA ILE A 153 -5.85 16.28 -23.72
C ILE A 153 -6.78 15.69 -24.78
N TYR A 154 -6.34 14.66 -25.45
CA TYR A 154 -7.20 13.85 -26.30
C TYR A 154 -7.19 12.40 -25.82
N LYS A 155 -8.35 11.86 -25.56
CA LYS A 155 -8.51 10.47 -25.14
C LYS A 155 -9.47 9.77 -26.09
N PRO A 156 -9.05 8.74 -26.83
CA PRO A 156 -9.89 8.04 -27.80
C PRO A 156 -11.22 7.58 -27.18
N TRP A 157 -11.20 7.06 -25.96
CA TRP A 157 -12.41 6.60 -25.25
C TRP A 157 -13.37 7.72 -24.78
N LEU A 158 -13.03 8.99 -24.98
CA LEU A 158 -13.94 10.14 -24.79
C LEU A 158 -14.41 10.73 -26.13
N ASP A 159 -13.92 10.23 -27.27
CA ASP A 159 -14.32 10.64 -28.59
C ASP A 159 -15.49 9.77 -29.06
N ALA A 160 -16.63 10.41 -29.35
CA ALA A 160 -17.84 9.71 -29.72
C ALA A 160 -17.69 8.93 -31.07
N ASP A 161 -16.91 9.44 -32.00
CA ASP A 161 -16.65 8.78 -33.28
C ASP A 161 -15.81 7.52 -33.07
N PHE A 162 -14.77 7.58 -32.26
CA PHE A 162 -13.96 6.42 -31.86
C PHE A 162 -14.82 5.35 -31.17
N VAL A 163 -15.59 5.73 -30.18
CA VAL A 163 -16.43 4.79 -29.41
C VAL A 163 -17.52 4.17 -30.29
N THR A 164 -18.09 4.92 -31.23
CA THR A 164 -19.11 4.41 -32.15
C THR A 164 -18.54 3.40 -33.14
N GLU A 165 -17.33 3.65 -33.64
CA GLU A 165 -16.68 2.78 -34.64
C GLU A 165 -15.95 1.59 -33.99
N LEU A 166 -15.37 1.77 -32.78
CA LEU A 166 -14.42 0.84 -32.16
C LEU A 166 -14.78 0.51 -30.70
N GLY A 167 -16.05 0.58 -30.32
CA GLY A 167 -16.49 0.51 -28.93
C GLY A 167 -16.29 -0.82 -28.20
N GLY A 168 -15.81 -1.87 -28.88
CA GLY A 168 -15.56 -3.18 -28.31
C GLY A 168 -14.32 -3.87 -28.90
N ARG A 169 -13.82 -4.91 -28.19
CA ARG A 169 -12.64 -5.69 -28.66
C ARG A 169 -12.86 -6.37 -30.00
N LYS A 170 -14.08 -6.83 -30.24
CA LYS A 170 -14.45 -7.47 -31.51
C LYS A 170 -14.34 -6.47 -32.65
N GLU A 171 -14.98 -5.31 -32.50
CA GLU A 171 -14.98 -4.23 -33.48
C GLU A 171 -13.55 -3.75 -33.76
N MET A 172 -12.72 -3.58 -32.73
CA MET A 172 -11.31 -3.23 -32.86
C MET A 172 -10.51 -4.26 -33.66
N SER A 173 -10.75 -5.54 -33.40
CA SER A 173 -10.06 -6.64 -34.07
C SER A 173 -10.47 -6.72 -35.56
N GLU A 174 -11.77 -6.63 -35.83
CA GLU A 174 -12.32 -6.62 -37.19
C GLU A 174 -11.81 -5.39 -37.97
N TRP A 175 -11.68 -4.23 -37.31
CA TRP A 175 -11.17 -3.01 -37.92
C TRP A 175 -9.71 -3.15 -38.33
N LEU A 176 -8.83 -3.73 -37.47
CA LEU A 176 -7.42 -3.97 -37.81
C LEU A 176 -7.28 -4.92 -39.01
N VAL A 177 -8.06 -6.01 -39.02
CA VAL A 177 -8.06 -6.97 -40.13
C VAL A 177 -8.50 -6.30 -41.43
N ALA A 178 -9.56 -5.49 -41.40
CA ALA A 178 -10.06 -4.76 -42.56
C ALA A 178 -9.06 -3.74 -43.12
N HIS A 179 -8.15 -3.25 -42.29
CA HIS A 179 -7.08 -2.32 -42.70
C HIS A 179 -5.73 -2.99 -42.95
N GLU A 180 -5.72 -4.33 -43.07
CA GLU A 180 -4.51 -5.14 -43.31
C GLU A 180 -3.39 -4.89 -42.29
N LEU A 181 -3.76 -4.52 -41.04
CA LEU A 181 -2.82 -4.29 -39.96
C LEU A 181 -2.59 -5.56 -39.14
N PRO A 182 -1.39 -5.76 -38.59
CA PRO A 182 -1.10 -6.92 -37.75
C PRO A 182 -2.06 -7.00 -36.59
N TYR A 183 -2.77 -8.10 -36.51
CA TYR A 183 -3.60 -8.43 -35.36
C TYR A 183 -2.98 -9.62 -34.60
N ARG A 184 -2.62 -9.39 -33.33
CA ARG A 184 -2.34 -10.51 -32.43
C ARG A 184 -3.67 -11.03 -31.96
N ASP A 185 -4.05 -12.20 -32.41
CA ASP A 185 -5.17 -12.94 -31.86
C ASP A 185 -4.88 -13.15 -30.35
N SER A 186 -5.46 -12.28 -29.53
CA SER A 186 -5.39 -12.49 -28.09
C SER A 186 -6.37 -13.61 -27.81
N THR A 187 -5.87 -14.84 -27.59
CA THR A 187 -6.63 -15.84 -26.86
C THR A 187 -7.41 -15.11 -25.79
N GLU A 188 -8.72 -15.32 -25.76
CA GLU A 188 -9.63 -14.60 -24.86
C GLU A 188 -9.23 -14.88 -23.41
N LYS A 189 -8.31 -14.04 -22.89
CA LYS A 189 -7.88 -14.17 -21.50
C LYS A 189 -9.08 -13.91 -20.61
N ALA A 190 -9.23 -14.73 -19.57
CA ALA A 190 -10.32 -14.64 -18.61
C ALA A 190 -10.32 -13.30 -17.83
N TYR A 191 -9.24 -12.56 -17.84
CA TYR A 191 -9.04 -11.27 -17.16
C TYR A 191 -8.00 -10.41 -17.89
N SER A 192 -7.89 -9.14 -17.51
CA SER A 192 -6.84 -8.22 -17.95
C SER A 192 -5.71 -8.19 -16.94
N THR A 193 -4.46 -7.99 -17.42
CA THR A 193 -3.27 -7.87 -16.60
C THR A 193 -2.55 -6.57 -16.93
N ASP A 194 -2.04 -5.88 -15.90
CA ASP A 194 -1.20 -4.68 -15.97
C ASP A 194 -0.09 -4.80 -14.93
N ALA A 195 1.16 -4.82 -15.35
CA ALA A 195 2.29 -5.07 -14.47
C ALA A 195 3.35 -3.96 -14.55
N ASN A 196 4.12 -3.85 -13.49
CA ASN A 196 5.36 -3.08 -13.41
C ASN A 196 6.33 -3.76 -12.45
N ILE A 197 7.50 -3.17 -12.24
CA ILE A 197 8.55 -3.74 -11.38
C ILE A 197 8.10 -4.01 -9.93
N TRP A 198 7.08 -3.31 -9.43
CA TRP A 198 6.58 -3.47 -8.06
C TRP A 198 5.42 -4.45 -7.92
N GLY A 199 4.71 -4.72 -8.98
CA GLY A 199 3.57 -5.63 -8.89
C GLY A 199 2.75 -5.75 -10.17
N ALA A 200 1.80 -6.66 -10.12
CA ALA A 200 0.81 -6.90 -11.17
C ALA A 200 -0.62 -6.75 -10.64
N THR A 201 -1.48 -6.24 -11.50
CA THR A 201 -2.92 -6.14 -11.29
C THR A 201 -3.62 -7.07 -12.27
N HIS A 202 -4.50 -7.92 -11.76
CA HIS A 202 -5.40 -8.77 -12.54
C HIS A 202 -6.83 -8.35 -12.25
N GLU A 203 -7.55 -7.92 -13.26
CA GLU A 203 -8.90 -7.37 -13.10
C GLU A 203 -9.79 -7.61 -14.31
N ALA A 204 -11.03 -7.22 -14.20
CA ALA A 204 -12.06 -7.27 -15.23
C ALA A 204 -12.56 -8.68 -15.61
N LYS A 205 -13.58 -8.74 -16.46
CA LYS A 205 -14.21 -9.95 -17.01
C LYS A 205 -14.65 -10.93 -15.89
N THR A 206 -14.12 -12.16 -15.86
CA THR A 206 -14.47 -13.17 -14.86
C THR A 206 -14.14 -12.74 -13.44
N LEU A 207 -13.11 -11.92 -13.24
CA LEU A 207 -12.71 -11.45 -11.91
C LEU A 207 -13.65 -10.36 -11.33
N GLU A 208 -14.59 -9.81 -12.13
CA GLU A 208 -15.63 -8.92 -11.60
C GLU A 208 -16.66 -9.68 -10.75
N HIS A 209 -16.72 -11.00 -10.85
CA HIS A 209 -17.62 -11.86 -10.09
C HIS A 209 -16.96 -12.33 -8.80
N LEU A 210 -17.63 -12.15 -7.65
CA LEU A 210 -17.07 -12.48 -6.33
C LEU A 210 -17.06 -13.99 -6.03
N ASP A 211 -17.76 -14.80 -6.83
CA ASP A 211 -17.72 -16.26 -6.78
C ASP A 211 -16.56 -16.89 -7.56
N THR A 212 -15.73 -16.06 -8.18
CA THR A 212 -14.49 -16.49 -8.86
C THR A 212 -13.32 -16.42 -7.88
N GLY A 213 -12.67 -17.54 -7.58
CA GLY A 213 -11.55 -17.63 -6.64
C GLY A 213 -10.24 -17.07 -7.20
N VAL A 214 -9.28 -16.80 -6.30
CA VAL A 214 -7.93 -16.35 -6.66
C VAL A 214 -7.20 -17.36 -7.57
N GLU A 215 -7.56 -18.62 -7.49
CA GLU A 215 -6.98 -19.71 -8.30
C GLU A 215 -7.24 -19.55 -9.81
N THR A 216 -8.15 -18.67 -10.22
CA THR A 216 -8.38 -18.34 -11.63
C THR A 216 -7.21 -17.56 -12.24
N VAL A 217 -6.43 -16.88 -11.40
CA VAL A 217 -5.29 -16.07 -11.84
C VAL A 217 -4.04 -16.95 -11.97
N GLU A 218 -3.39 -16.86 -13.13
CA GLU A 218 -2.04 -17.40 -13.30
C GLU A 218 -1.03 -16.32 -12.87
N PRO A 219 -0.27 -16.54 -11.77
CA PRO A 219 0.71 -15.56 -11.31
C PRO A 219 1.80 -15.33 -12.34
N ILE A 220 2.19 -14.06 -12.52
CA ILE A 220 3.29 -13.69 -13.42
C ILE A 220 4.54 -13.19 -12.68
N MET A 221 4.41 -12.89 -11.39
CA MET A 221 5.53 -12.49 -10.53
C MET A 221 5.82 -13.51 -9.43
N GLY A 222 4.95 -14.50 -9.26
CA GLY A 222 5.04 -15.50 -8.21
C GLY A 222 4.67 -16.90 -8.68
N VAL A 223 4.25 -17.72 -7.72
CA VAL A 223 3.84 -19.11 -7.93
C VAL A 223 2.42 -19.32 -7.40
N ARG A 224 1.75 -20.37 -7.89
CA ARG A 224 0.43 -20.81 -7.39
C ARG A 224 0.55 -21.38 -5.99
N PHE A 225 0.70 -20.53 -4.99
CA PHE A 225 0.92 -20.94 -3.60
C PHE A 225 -0.26 -21.74 -3.02
N TRP A 226 -1.46 -21.63 -3.59
CA TRP A 226 -2.64 -22.41 -3.20
C TRP A 226 -2.63 -23.83 -3.76
N ASP A 227 -1.82 -24.13 -4.77
CA ASP A 227 -1.71 -25.43 -5.39
C ASP A 227 -0.74 -26.32 -4.60
N PRO A 228 -1.20 -27.39 -3.94
CA PRO A 228 -0.34 -28.25 -3.13
C PRO A 228 0.72 -29.00 -3.95
N SER A 229 0.56 -29.09 -5.26
CA SER A 229 1.55 -29.71 -6.15
C SER A 229 2.78 -28.81 -6.42
N VAL A 230 2.69 -27.53 -6.14
CA VAL A 230 3.82 -26.60 -6.24
C VAL A 230 4.72 -26.78 -5.02
N GLU A 231 5.95 -27.20 -5.23
CA GLU A 231 6.95 -27.31 -4.16
C GLU A 231 7.49 -25.92 -3.78
N ILE A 232 7.43 -25.59 -2.49
CA ILE A 232 7.95 -24.33 -1.93
C ILE A 232 8.77 -24.68 -0.70
N ASP A 233 10.08 -24.55 -0.83
CA ASP A 233 11.01 -24.79 0.28
C ASP A 233 10.96 -23.66 1.31
N THR A 234 11.21 -23.99 2.58
CA THR A 234 11.39 -22.99 3.63
C THR A 234 12.71 -22.26 3.45
N GLU A 235 12.71 -20.95 3.54
CA GLU A 235 13.90 -20.11 3.36
C GLU A 235 13.99 -19.03 4.43
N ASP A 236 15.21 -18.83 4.98
CA ASP A 236 15.51 -17.72 5.90
C ASP A 236 16.11 -16.59 5.08
N VAL A 237 15.49 -15.39 5.21
CA VAL A 237 15.88 -14.19 4.47
C VAL A 237 16.11 -13.05 5.44
N THR A 238 17.31 -12.46 5.41
CA THR A 238 17.68 -11.28 6.20
C THR A 238 17.62 -10.04 5.31
N ILE A 239 16.89 -9.02 5.74
CA ILE A 239 16.75 -7.76 5.01
C ILE A 239 17.30 -6.64 5.89
N GLY A 240 18.31 -5.92 5.36
CA GLY A 240 18.93 -4.78 6.02
C GLY A 240 18.35 -3.45 5.53
N PHE A 241 18.10 -2.55 6.49
CA PHE A 241 17.65 -1.18 6.24
C PHE A 241 18.61 -0.16 6.84
N ALA A 242 18.80 0.95 6.12
CA ALA A 242 19.50 2.13 6.60
C ALA A 242 18.64 3.38 6.33
N GLN A 243 18.30 4.10 7.39
CA GLN A 243 17.49 5.33 7.31
C GLN A 243 16.21 5.16 6.49
N GLY A 244 15.50 4.04 6.73
CA GLY A 244 14.23 3.73 6.06
C GLY A 244 14.33 3.10 4.69
N ARG A 245 15.52 2.94 4.13
CA ARG A 245 15.75 2.34 2.81
C ARG A 245 16.32 0.92 2.94
N PRO A 246 15.81 -0.05 2.20
CA PRO A 246 16.45 -1.35 2.12
C PRO A 246 17.81 -1.21 1.42
N VAL A 247 18.86 -1.80 2.00
CA VAL A 247 20.25 -1.70 1.52
C VAL A 247 20.87 -3.05 1.22
N SER A 248 20.38 -4.12 1.85
CA SER A 248 20.91 -5.46 1.65
C SER A 248 19.84 -6.55 1.76
N ILE A 249 20.07 -7.66 1.09
CA ILE A 249 19.32 -8.90 1.26
C ILE A 249 20.33 -10.03 1.46
N ASN A 250 20.21 -10.80 2.55
CA ASN A 250 21.14 -11.86 2.94
C ASN A 250 22.61 -11.38 3.01
N GLY A 251 22.83 -10.16 3.50
CA GLY A 251 24.14 -9.53 3.60
C GLY A 251 24.75 -9.07 2.25
N LYS A 252 24.05 -9.28 1.13
CA LYS A 252 24.47 -8.78 -0.19
C LYS A 252 23.97 -7.37 -0.40
N GLU A 253 24.86 -6.45 -0.72
CA GLU A 253 24.55 -5.12 -1.25
C GLU A 253 24.35 -5.18 -2.77
N PHE A 254 23.58 -4.23 -3.30
CA PHE A 254 23.24 -4.18 -4.72
C PHE A 254 23.77 -2.92 -5.39
N ALA A 255 24.15 -3.03 -6.67
CA ALA A 255 24.65 -1.91 -7.45
C ALA A 255 23.60 -0.82 -7.67
N SER A 256 22.32 -1.19 -7.69
CA SER A 256 21.20 -0.27 -7.81
C SER A 256 19.99 -0.73 -6.97
N ALA A 257 19.12 0.21 -6.63
CA ALA A 257 17.85 -0.11 -5.98
C ALA A 257 16.94 -0.97 -6.89
N VAL A 258 17.08 -0.87 -8.21
CA VAL A 258 16.37 -1.73 -9.18
C VAL A 258 16.76 -3.19 -8.97
N ASP A 259 18.07 -3.47 -8.87
CA ASP A 259 18.56 -4.84 -8.66
C ASP A 259 18.11 -5.42 -7.32
N LEU A 260 18.09 -4.61 -6.27
CA LEU A 260 17.57 -5.00 -4.94
C LEU A 260 16.10 -5.39 -5.02
N VAL A 261 15.28 -4.57 -5.69
CA VAL A 261 13.85 -4.83 -5.86
C VAL A 261 13.60 -6.08 -6.71
N MET A 262 14.38 -6.29 -7.76
CA MET A 262 14.29 -7.50 -8.58
C MET A 262 14.64 -8.76 -7.76
N GLU A 263 15.65 -8.71 -6.90
CA GLU A 263 15.97 -9.81 -5.98
C GLU A 263 14.84 -10.03 -4.97
N ALA A 264 14.29 -8.96 -4.38
CA ALA A 264 13.15 -9.07 -3.46
C ALA A 264 11.92 -9.69 -4.15
N ASN A 265 11.66 -9.32 -5.42
CA ASN A 265 10.60 -9.93 -6.23
C ASN A 265 10.86 -11.42 -6.47
N ALA A 266 12.10 -11.80 -6.79
CA ALA A 266 12.45 -13.20 -7.03
C ALA A 266 12.28 -14.05 -5.76
N ILE A 267 12.66 -13.51 -4.60
CA ILE A 267 12.50 -14.18 -3.30
C ILE A 267 11.02 -14.29 -2.93
N GLY A 268 10.31 -13.17 -2.84
CA GLY A 268 8.89 -13.17 -2.48
C GLY A 268 8.04 -13.98 -3.46
N GLY A 269 8.37 -13.91 -4.76
CA GLY A 269 7.64 -14.61 -5.82
C GLY A 269 7.72 -16.13 -5.72
N ARG A 270 8.92 -16.72 -5.48
CA ARG A 270 9.06 -18.16 -5.33
C ARG A 270 8.34 -18.75 -4.12
N HIS A 271 7.99 -17.89 -3.14
CA HIS A 271 7.15 -18.27 -2.01
C HIS A 271 5.65 -17.97 -2.24
N GLY A 272 5.28 -17.28 -3.32
CA GLY A 272 3.93 -16.82 -3.59
C GLY A 272 3.44 -15.72 -2.65
N MET A 273 4.38 -14.94 -2.09
CA MET A 273 4.11 -13.83 -1.19
C MET A 273 3.56 -12.62 -1.96
N GLY A 274 2.79 -11.77 -1.29
CA GLY A 274 2.30 -10.50 -1.85
C GLY A 274 1.08 -10.62 -2.77
N MET A 275 0.41 -11.77 -2.77
CA MET A 275 -0.80 -11.94 -3.56
C MET A 275 -2.05 -11.65 -2.71
N SER A 276 -2.91 -10.74 -3.19
CA SER A 276 -4.09 -10.30 -2.45
C SER A 276 -5.31 -10.11 -3.34
N ASP A 277 -6.48 -10.47 -2.82
CA ASP A 277 -7.80 -10.23 -3.41
C ASP A 277 -8.45 -9.06 -2.68
N GLN A 278 -8.70 -7.97 -3.38
CA GLN A 278 -9.17 -6.73 -2.77
C GLN A 278 -10.43 -6.19 -3.44
N ILE A 279 -11.35 -5.69 -2.59
CA ILE A 279 -12.48 -4.89 -3.04
C ILE A 279 -12.15 -3.43 -2.76
N GLU A 280 -12.18 -2.61 -3.79
CA GLU A 280 -11.79 -1.22 -3.73
C GLU A 280 -12.92 -0.27 -4.15
N ASN A 281 -12.85 0.98 -3.70
CA ASN A 281 -13.67 2.05 -4.23
C ASN A 281 -12.88 2.77 -5.32
N ARG A 282 -13.36 2.73 -6.56
CA ARG A 282 -12.81 3.54 -7.65
C ARG A 282 -12.91 5.03 -7.34
N ILE A 283 -12.17 5.84 -8.06
CA ILE A 283 -12.22 7.31 -7.94
C ILE A 283 -13.64 7.84 -8.20
N ILE A 284 -14.39 7.17 -9.06
CA ILE A 284 -15.80 7.46 -9.37
C ILE A 284 -16.81 6.87 -8.35
N GLU A 285 -16.36 6.51 -7.15
CA GLU A 285 -17.16 5.96 -6.04
C GLU A 285 -17.81 4.57 -6.31
N ALA A 286 -17.54 3.93 -7.44
CA ALA A 286 -18.02 2.57 -7.72
C ALA A 286 -17.11 1.51 -7.06
N LYS A 287 -17.70 0.40 -6.63
CA LYS A 287 -16.95 -0.78 -6.17
C LYS A 287 -16.35 -1.53 -7.35
N SER A 288 -15.13 -2.03 -7.17
CA SER A 288 -14.49 -2.97 -8.08
C SER A 288 -13.65 -3.97 -7.30
N ARG A 289 -13.27 -5.04 -7.96
CA ARG A 289 -12.39 -6.07 -7.41
C ARG A 289 -11.16 -6.20 -8.29
N GLY A 290 -10.01 -6.41 -7.65
CA GLY A 290 -8.77 -6.76 -8.30
C GLY A 290 -8.02 -7.82 -7.50
N ILE A 291 -7.27 -8.67 -8.21
CA ILE A 291 -6.29 -9.56 -7.63
C ILE A 291 -4.91 -9.01 -7.97
N TYR A 292 -4.07 -8.90 -6.96
CA TYR A 292 -2.80 -8.17 -7.04
C TYR A 292 -1.64 -9.08 -6.67
N GLU A 293 -0.52 -8.92 -7.37
CA GLU A 293 0.77 -9.49 -7.01
C GLU A 293 1.74 -8.35 -6.67
N ALA A 294 2.48 -8.46 -5.58
CA ALA A 294 3.54 -7.53 -5.22
C ALA A 294 4.58 -8.19 -4.32
N PRO A 295 5.28 -9.24 -4.80
CA PRO A 295 6.07 -10.12 -3.94
C PRO A 295 7.22 -9.40 -3.24
N GLY A 296 8.00 -8.59 -3.94
CA GLY A 296 9.12 -7.86 -3.34
C GLY A 296 8.65 -6.77 -2.39
N MET A 297 7.56 -6.05 -2.72
CA MET A 297 7.00 -5.05 -1.83
C MET A 297 6.48 -5.68 -0.54
N ALA A 298 5.81 -6.82 -0.61
CA ALA A 298 5.30 -7.54 0.55
C ALA A 298 6.45 -8.01 1.46
N LEU A 299 7.51 -8.58 0.87
CA LEU A 299 8.70 -9.02 1.59
C LEU A 299 9.39 -7.85 2.33
N LEU A 300 9.65 -6.77 1.60
CA LEU A 300 10.28 -5.58 2.17
C LEU A 300 9.40 -4.91 3.22
N HIS A 301 8.08 -4.86 3.00
CA HIS A 301 7.12 -4.28 3.95
C HIS A 301 7.05 -5.06 5.26
N ALA A 302 7.04 -6.40 5.22
CA ALA A 302 7.03 -7.23 6.42
C ALA A 302 8.24 -6.96 7.33
N ALA A 303 9.44 -6.83 6.75
CA ALA A 303 10.65 -6.52 7.49
C ALA A 303 10.68 -5.05 7.96
N TYR A 304 10.26 -4.11 7.10
CA TYR A 304 10.22 -2.69 7.44
C TYR A 304 9.26 -2.39 8.59
N GLU A 305 8.04 -2.93 8.53
CA GLU A 305 7.02 -2.75 9.57
C GLU A 305 7.49 -3.29 10.94
N ARG A 306 8.27 -4.40 10.94
CA ARG A 306 8.89 -4.93 12.16
C ARG A 306 9.86 -3.93 12.78
N LEU A 307 10.73 -3.29 11.98
CA LEU A 307 11.67 -2.28 12.47
C LEU A 307 10.96 -1.01 12.96
N VAL A 308 9.97 -0.53 12.23
CA VAL A 308 9.16 0.63 12.63
C VAL A 308 8.56 0.41 14.02
N ASN A 309 7.99 -0.77 14.26
CA ASN A 309 7.42 -1.14 15.57
C ASN A 309 8.47 -1.27 16.68
N ALA A 310 9.68 -1.74 16.37
CA ALA A 310 10.75 -1.87 17.37
C ALA A 310 11.36 -0.52 17.78
N ILE A 311 11.29 0.49 16.91
CA ILE A 311 11.96 1.77 17.07
C ILE A 311 11.05 2.86 17.65
N HIS A 312 9.79 2.92 17.23
CA HIS A 312 8.88 4.01 17.57
C HIS A 312 7.90 3.67 18.70
N ASN A 313 7.49 4.68 19.45
CA ASN A 313 6.46 4.57 20.46
C ASN A 313 5.05 4.55 19.83
N GLU A 314 4.05 4.18 20.63
CA GLU A 314 2.66 4.00 20.18
C GLU A 314 2.05 5.25 19.53
N ASP A 315 2.30 6.45 20.09
CA ASP A 315 1.75 7.69 19.52
C ASP A 315 2.31 7.98 18.13
N THR A 316 3.62 7.74 17.93
CA THR A 316 4.28 7.86 16.63
C THR A 316 3.76 6.82 15.65
N LEU A 317 3.58 5.56 16.09
CA LEU A 317 3.03 4.47 15.27
C LEU A 317 1.60 4.78 14.84
N ALA A 318 0.74 5.25 15.73
CA ALA A 318 -0.63 5.62 15.41
C ALA A 318 -0.68 6.72 14.36
N GLN A 319 0.16 7.76 14.49
CA GLN A 319 0.25 8.81 13.49
C GLN A 319 0.81 8.29 12.15
N TYR A 320 1.86 7.48 12.19
CA TYR A 320 2.45 6.85 11.00
C TYR A 320 1.40 6.06 10.20
N HIS A 321 0.65 5.18 10.85
CA HIS A 321 -0.37 4.37 10.19
C HIS A 321 -1.53 5.21 9.64
N ASN A 322 -1.98 6.23 10.37
CA ASN A 322 -3.05 7.12 9.92
C ASN A 322 -2.64 7.94 8.69
N GLU A 323 -1.47 8.58 8.75
CA GLU A 323 -0.98 9.40 7.64
C GLU A 323 -0.51 8.54 6.46
N GLY A 324 0.06 7.38 6.70
CA GLY A 324 0.39 6.41 5.65
C GLY A 324 -0.85 5.95 4.89
N ARG A 325 -1.92 5.61 5.59
CA ARG A 325 -3.21 5.27 4.98
C ARG A 325 -3.79 6.42 4.15
N ARG A 326 -3.75 7.65 4.69
CA ARG A 326 -4.18 8.86 3.98
C ARG A 326 -3.36 9.09 2.71
N LEU A 327 -2.04 8.96 2.81
CA LEU A 327 -1.13 9.09 1.67
C LEU A 327 -1.40 8.03 0.60
N GLY A 328 -1.65 6.78 1.01
CA GLY A 328 -2.05 5.69 0.10
C GLY A 328 -3.34 6.01 -0.66
N ARG A 329 -4.32 6.65 -0.01
CA ARG A 329 -5.53 7.11 -0.68
C ARG A 329 -5.25 8.23 -1.68
N LEU A 330 -4.42 9.21 -1.33
CA LEU A 330 -4.00 10.27 -2.26
C LEU A 330 -3.28 9.70 -3.48
N MET A 331 -2.38 8.72 -3.28
CA MET A 331 -1.71 8.01 -4.37
C MET A 331 -2.71 7.32 -5.30
N TYR A 332 -3.67 6.59 -4.71
CA TYR A 332 -4.71 5.89 -5.45
C TYR A 332 -5.53 6.82 -6.35
N GLU A 333 -5.82 8.03 -5.86
CA GLU A 333 -6.56 9.08 -6.57
C GLU A 333 -5.74 9.85 -7.62
N GLY A 334 -4.48 9.48 -7.86
CA GLY A 334 -3.59 10.22 -8.77
C GLY A 334 -3.04 11.52 -8.20
N ARG A 335 -2.96 11.66 -6.87
CA ARG A 335 -2.57 12.86 -6.13
C ARG A 335 -1.23 12.71 -5.40
N TRP A 336 -0.40 11.77 -5.81
CA TRP A 336 0.90 11.48 -5.20
C TRP A 336 1.87 12.66 -5.20
N LEU A 337 1.74 13.56 -6.20
CA LEU A 337 2.57 14.75 -6.36
C LEU A 337 1.87 16.04 -5.92
N ASP A 338 0.68 15.96 -5.32
CA ASP A 338 0.01 17.14 -4.74
C ASP A 338 0.81 17.66 -3.53
N PRO A 339 0.80 18.98 -3.25
CA PRO A 339 1.50 19.55 -2.10
C PRO A 339 1.17 18.86 -0.77
N GLN A 340 -0.09 18.45 -0.59
CA GLN A 340 -0.54 17.72 0.59
C GLN A 340 0.14 16.34 0.72
N ALA A 341 0.27 15.61 -0.38
CA ALA A 341 0.96 14.31 -0.38
C ALA A 341 2.46 14.48 -0.12
N LEU A 342 3.09 15.50 -0.75
CA LEU A 342 4.50 15.80 -0.53
C LEU A 342 4.79 16.19 0.92
N MET A 343 3.92 16.98 1.56
CA MET A 343 4.05 17.34 2.97
C MET A 343 3.99 16.12 3.89
N VAL A 344 3.05 15.20 3.65
CA VAL A 344 2.93 13.95 4.43
C VAL A 344 4.14 13.05 4.19
N ARG A 345 4.56 12.86 2.95
CA ARG A 345 5.77 12.08 2.59
C ARG A 345 7.00 12.61 3.30
N GLU A 346 7.26 13.91 3.19
CA GLU A 346 8.40 14.56 3.84
C GLU A 346 8.37 14.36 5.35
N SER A 347 7.20 14.49 5.97
CA SER A 347 7.03 14.27 7.40
C SER A 347 7.35 12.82 7.80
N LEU A 348 6.77 11.84 7.12
CA LEU A 348 6.95 10.43 7.46
C LEU A 348 8.37 9.94 7.16
N GLN A 349 8.96 10.32 6.03
CA GLN A 349 10.32 9.94 5.68
C GLN A 349 11.34 10.54 6.64
N ARG A 350 11.16 11.82 7.01
CA ARG A 350 12.09 12.54 7.89
C ARG A 350 11.99 12.10 9.35
N TRP A 351 10.77 11.96 9.88
CA TRP A 351 10.56 11.81 11.32
C TRP A 351 10.32 10.35 11.75
N VAL A 352 9.93 9.50 10.82
CA VAL A 352 9.77 8.05 11.07
C VAL A 352 10.87 7.28 10.33
N GLY A 353 10.90 7.37 9.01
CA GLY A 353 11.81 6.57 8.18
C GLY A 353 13.29 6.77 8.51
N ALA A 354 13.73 8.01 8.72
CA ALA A 354 15.15 8.30 8.98
C ALA A 354 15.72 7.61 10.23
N ALA A 355 14.88 7.23 11.18
CA ALA A 355 15.28 6.46 12.36
C ALA A 355 15.37 4.94 12.09
N VAL A 356 14.74 4.46 11.00
CA VAL A 356 14.64 3.02 10.75
C VAL A 356 15.93 2.48 10.15
N THR A 357 16.76 1.93 11.02
CA THR A 357 18.03 1.27 10.67
C THR A 357 18.12 -0.03 11.45
N GLY A 358 18.43 -1.13 10.77
CA GLY A 358 18.55 -2.45 11.37
C GLY A 358 18.33 -3.57 10.37
N GLU A 359 18.31 -4.79 10.86
CA GLU A 359 18.10 -6.00 10.07
C GLU A 359 16.96 -6.83 10.64
N VAL A 360 16.22 -7.47 9.75
CA VAL A 360 15.17 -8.42 10.12
C VAL A 360 15.38 -9.71 9.35
N THR A 361 15.41 -10.83 10.07
CA THR A 361 15.43 -12.16 9.48
C THR A 361 14.04 -12.77 9.52
N LEU A 362 13.51 -13.08 8.35
CA LEU A 362 12.23 -13.72 8.14
C LEU A 362 12.45 -15.18 7.70
N ARG A 363 11.69 -16.12 8.26
CA ARG A 363 11.57 -17.48 7.72
C ARG A 363 10.33 -17.52 6.85
N LEU A 364 10.52 -17.62 5.55
CA LEU A 364 9.46 -17.69 4.56
C LEU A 364 9.03 -19.14 4.34
N ARG A 365 7.74 -19.34 4.18
CA ARG A 365 7.12 -20.60 3.82
C ARG A 365 6.22 -20.40 2.60
N ARG A 366 5.00 -20.84 2.62
CA ARG A 366 4.07 -20.77 1.49
C ARG A 366 3.13 -19.55 1.60
N GLY A 367 3.08 -18.71 0.58
CA GLY A 367 2.23 -17.52 0.56
C GLY A 367 2.65 -16.50 1.63
N GLU A 368 1.69 -16.03 2.39
CA GLU A 368 1.93 -15.06 3.50
C GLU A 368 2.33 -15.75 4.83
N ASP A 369 2.62 -17.03 4.82
CA ASP A 369 3.10 -17.71 6.02
C ASP A 369 4.59 -17.46 6.23
N TYR A 370 4.91 -16.56 7.13
CA TYR A 370 6.29 -16.29 7.56
C TYR A 370 6.39 -16.14 9.08
N SER A 371 7.60 -16.31 9.60
CA SER A 371 7.94 -16.04 11.00
C SER A 371 9.09 -15.04 11.06
N ILE A 372 9.06 -14.14 12.03
CA ILE A 372 10.21 -13.29 12.35
C ILE A 372 11.15 -14.11 13.24
N LEU A 373 12.37 -14.33 12.80
CA LEU A 373 13.38 -15.08 13.55
C LEU A 373 14.28 -14.17 14.36
N ASP A 374 14.66 -13.03 13.78
CA ASP A 374 15.56 -12.10 14.44
C ASP A 374 15.23 -10.65 14.02
N THR A 375 15.59 -9.71 14.90
CA THR A 375 15.45 -8.28 14.66
C THR A 375 16.56 -7.57 15.40
N THR A 376 17.46 -6.90 14.68
CA THR A 376 18.61 -6.18 15.23
C THR A 376 18.64 -4.74 14.74
N GLY A 377 19.15 -3.83 15.57
CA GLY A 377 19.30 -2.42 15.20
C GLY A 377 19.85 -1.57 16.33
N PRO A 378 20.41 -0.39 16.01
CA PRO A 378 21.11 0.45 16.99
C PRO A 378 20.17 1.31 17.87
N ALA A 379 18.91 1.49 17.48
CA ALA A 379 18.03 2.51 18.06
C ALA A 379 16.63 1.99 18.47
N PHE A 380 16.58 0.80 19.03
CA PHE A 380 15.31 0.24 19.49
C PHE A 380 14.78 0.96 20.72
N SER A 381 13.47 1.24 20.74
CA SER A 381 12.74 1.63 21.94
C SER A 381 12.41 0.42 22.83
N TYR A 382 12.51 -0.79 22.26
CA TYR A 382 12.35 -2.04 22.98
C TYR A 382 13.62 -2.34 23.80
N HIS A 383 13.47 -2.40 25.11
CA HIS A 383 14.54 -2.68 26.06
C HIS A 383 14.11 -3.79 27.00
N PRO A 384 14.47 -5.06 26.75
CA PRO A 384 14.04 -6.19 27.56
C PRO A 384 14.47 -6.03 29.03
N ASP A 385 15.68 -5.50 29.27
CA ASP A 385 16.22 -5.34 30.62
C ASP A 385 15.43 -4.35 31.49
N LYS A 386 14.71 -3.39 30.88
CA LYS A 386 13.90 -2.40 31.62
C LYS A 386 12.51 -2.90 32.03
N LEU A 387 12.02 -3.94 31.37
CA LEU A 387 10.63 -4.45 31.52
C LEU A 387 10.60 -5.96 31.69
N SER A 388 11.74 -6.59 32.07
CA SER A 388 11.76 -8.00 32.41
C SER A 388 10.81 -8.26 33.58
N MET A 389 10.03 -9.33 33.49
CA MET A 389 9.24 -9.84 34.63
C MET A 389 10.15 -10.55 35.65
N GLU A 390 11.40 -10.85 35.25
CA GLU A 390 12.41 -11.32 36.17
C GLU A 390 12.90 -10.20 37.09
N ARG A 391 13.29 -10.53 38.29
CA ARG A 391 13.84 -9.57 39.26
C ARG A 391 15.20 -9.04 38.76
N THR A 392 15.23 -7.75 38.40
CA THR A 392 16.46 -7.06 37.97
C THR A 392 16.83 -6.01 38.99
N GLU A 393 18.12 -5.92 39.30
CA GLU A 393 18.65 -4.97 40.33
C GLU A 393 18.52 -3.49 39.89
N ASP A 394 18.36 -3.22 38.59
CA ASP A 394 18.30 -1.89 37.99
C ASP A 394 16.94 -1.53 37.38
N SER A 395 15.82 -1.82 38.02
CA SER A 395 14.51 -1.39 37.56
C SER A 395 14.38 0.13 37.58
N ALA A 396 13.91 0.75 36.49
CA ALA A 396 13.70 2.19 36.40
C ALA A 396 12.57 2.72 37.31
N PHE A 397 11.73 1.84 37.83
CA PHE A 397 10.64 2.15 38.75
C PHE A 397 10.33 0.94 39.65
N GLY A 398 9.74 1.20 40.81
CA GLY A 398 9.36 0.18 41.80
C GLY A 398 7.85 0.05 41.98
N PRO A 399 7.42 -0.88 42.88
CA PRO A 399 6.01 -1.06 43.20
C PRO A 399 5.32 0.21 43.69
N VAL A 400 6.01 1.06 44.45
CA VAL A 400 5.46 2.32 44.98
C VAL A 400 5.11 3.29 43.86
N ASP A 401 5.97 3.41 42.85
CA ASP A 401 5.74 4.26 41.67
C ASP A 401 4.51 3.78 40.90
N ARG A 402 4.38 2.46 40.76
CA ARG A 402 3.23 1.85 40.09
C ARG A 402 1.93 2.07 40.85
N ILE A 403 1.95 1.97 42.19
CA ILE A 403 0.78 2.27 43.06
C ILE A 403 0.35 3.72 42.85
N GLY A 404 1.30 4.67 42.83
CA GLY A 404 1.01 6.09 42.59
C GLY A 404 0.35 6.31 41.22
N GLN A 405 0.88 5.69 40.19
CA GLN A 405 0.31 5.77 38.83
C GLN A 405 -1.11 5.20 38.79
N LEU A 406 -1.35 4.02 39.36
CA LEU A 406 -2.68 3.41 39.42
C LEU A 406 -3.67 4.27 40.21
N THR A 407 -3.22 4.90 41.30
CA THR A 407 -4.05 5.83 42.08
C THR A 407 -4.49 7.03 41.22
N MET A 408 -3.61 7.60 40.41
CA MET A 408 -3.96 8.69 39.52
C MET A 408 -4.95 8.27 38.42
N ARG A 409 -4.98 7.01 38.01
CA ARG A 409 -5.98 6.47 37.09
C ARG A 409 -7.40 6.52 37.62
N ASN A 410 -7.59 6.65 38.94
CA ASN A 410 -8.93 6.77 39.53
C ASN A 410 -9.69 8.00 39.03
N LEU A 411 -8.99 9.08 38.62
CA LEU A 411 -9.62 10.27 38.04
C LEU A 411 -10.28 9.92 36.69
N ASP A 412 -9.52 9.31 35.77
CA ASP A 412 -10.02 8.87 34.48
C ASP A 412 -11.12 7.81 34.59
N ILE A 413 -10.95 6.86 35.52
CA ILE A 413 -11.94 5.83 35.82
C ILE A 413 -13.24 6.45 36.33
N ALA A 414 -13.14 7.47 37.24
CA ALA A 414 -14.30 8.17 37.74
C ALA A 414 -15.09 8.89 36.66
N ASP A 415 -14.38 9.58 35.74
CA ASP A 415 -14.99 10.25 34.58
C ASP A 415 -15.66 9.26 33.64
N SER A 416 -14.99 8.15 33.34
CA SER A 416 -15.53 7.08 32.51
C SER A 416 -16.78 6.46 33.13
N ARG A 417 -16.76 6.23 34.44
CA ARG A 417 -17.91 5.70 35.19
C ARG A 417 -19.10 6.65 35.13
N ALA A 418 -18.88 7.95 35.36
CA ALA A 418 -19.95 8.95 35.29
C ALA A 418 -20.59 8.98 33.87
N LYS A 419 -19.82 8.79 32.82
CA LYS A 419 -20.33 8.66 31.43
C LYS A 419 -21.15 7.38 31.25
N LEU A 420 -20.69 6.25 31.78
CA LEU A 420 -21.42 4.99 31.70
C LEU A 420 -22.78 5.11 32.38
N GLU A 421 -22.85 5.75 33.56
CA GLU A 421 -24.10 6.02 34.27
C GLU A 421 -25.06 6.91 33.47
N GLN A 422 -24.54 7.96 32.83
CA GLN A 422 -25.31 8.83 31.97
C GLN A 422 -25.87 8.06 30.75
N TYR A 423 -25.05 7.24 30.10
CA TYR A 423 -25.47 6.45 28.93
C TYR A 423 -26.46 5.37 29.31
N ALA A 424 -26.33 4.76 30.50
CA ALA A 424 -27.32 3.84 31.03
C ALA A 424 -28.69 4.53 31.23
N GLY A 425 -28.67 5.73 31.84
CA GLY A 425 -29.90 6.53 32.04
C GLY A 425 -30.59 6.96 30.75
N LEU A 426 -29.82 7.11 29.64
CA LEU A 426 -30.34 7.41 28.31
C LEU A 426 -30.75 6.15 27.51
N GLY A 427 -30.59 4.96 28.06
CA GLY A 427 -30.89 3.71 27.37
C GLY A 427 -29.93 3.38 26.24
N LEU A 428 -28.77 4.05 26.15
CA LEU A 428 -27.78 3.86 25.11
C LEU A 428 -26.88 2.65 25.35
N LEU A 429 -26.74 2.21 26.59
CA LEU A 429 -26.05 0.97 26.93
C LEU A 429 -27.05 -0.18 26.79
N GLY A 430 -27.35 -0.54 25.59
CA GLY A 430 -28.10 -1.73 25.30
C GLY A 430 -27.17 -2.81 24.91
N THR A 431 -27.31 -3.89 25.38
CA THR A 431 -27.93 -4.96 24.70
C THR A 431 -26.95 -6.04 24.29
N GLY A 432 -26.95 -7.07 25.07
CA GLY A 432 -26.44 -8.37 24.66
C GLY A 432 -24.94 -8.62 24.92
N SER A 433 -24.15 -7.63 25.31
CA SER A 433 -22.78 -7.88 25.80
C SER A 433 -22.80 -8.18 27.31
N PRO A 434 -22.42 -9.40 27.74
CA PRO A 434 -22.35 -9.72 29.18
C PRO A 434 -21.43 -8.79 29.99
N ALA A 435 -20.35 -8.29 29.35
CA ALA A 435 -19.42 -7.36 29.96
C ALA A 435 -20.06 -5.99 30.19
N ILE A 436 -20.84 -5.47 29.24
CA ILE A 436 -21.59 -4.20 29.41
C ILE A 436 -22.67 -4.37 30.49
N GLY A 437 -23.41 -5.49 30.45
CA GLY A 437 -24.41 -5.81 31.51
C GLY A 437 -23.81 -5.92 32.91
N ALA A 438 -22.62 -6.51 33.03
CA ALA A 438 -21.89 -6.59 34.28
C ALA A 438 -21.43 -5.19 34.75
N ALA A 439 -20.92 -4.34 33.86
CA ALA A 439 -20.51 -2.97 34.15
C ALA A 439 -21.73 -2.10 34.60
N GLN A 440 -22.89 -2.28 33.95
CA GLN A 440 -24.15 -1.62 34.32
C GLN A 440 -24.63 -2.06 35.69
N ALA A 441 -24.66 -3.37 35.95
CA ALA A 441 -25.09 -3.91 37.25
C ALA A 441 -24.17 -3.45 38.38
N ALA A 442 -22.85 -3.40 38.13
CA ALA A 442 -21.90 -2.86 39.11
C ALA A 442 -22.09 -1.35 39.31
N ALA A 443 -22.34 -0.58 38.24
CA ALA A 443 -22.60 0.86 38.36
C ALA A 443 -23.90 1.17 39.12
N THR A 444 -24.99 0.42 38.87
CA THR A 444 -26.28 0.63 39.50
C THR A 444 -26.39 0.02 40.91
N GLY A 445 -25.69 -1.10 41.17
CA GLY A 445 -25.75 -1.79 42.47
C GLY A 445 -24.82 -1.23 43.54
N LEU A 446 -23.75 -0.52 43.15
CA LEU A 446 -22.75 0.02 44.08
C LEU A 446 -22.99 1.47 44.50
N ILE A 447 -23.94 2.18 43.88
CA ILE A 447 -24.28 3.58 44.25
C ILE A 447 -24.83 3.64 45.68
N GLY A 448 -25.41 2.55 46.20
CA GLY A 448 -25.90 2.48 47.60
C GLY A 448 -24.85 2.24 48.67
N THR A 449 -23.62 1.81 48.30
CA THR A 449 -22.59 1.39 49.25
C THR A 449 -21.31 2.24 49.25
N LEU A 450 -21.13 3.15 48.28
CA LEU A 450 -19.95 4.02 48.18
C LEU A 450 -20.10 5.40 48.84
N THR A 451 -21.24 5.69 49.46
CA THR A 451 -21.41 6.91 50.28
C THR A 451 -20.75 6.82 51.65
N GLU A 452 -20.21 5.67 52.03
CA GLU A 452 -19.40 5.48 53.21
C GLU A 452 -17.99 4.96 52.85
N LEU A 453 -17.16 5.80 52.23
CA LEU A 453 -15.72 5.61 52.38
C LEU A 453 -15.36 5.97 53.83
N PRO A 454 -14.67 5.09 54.53
CA PRO A 454 -14.23 5.45 55.91
C PRO A 454 -13.34 6.69 55.82
N GLU A 455 -13.73 7.73 56.52
CA GLU A 455 -12.86 8.87 56.80
C GLU A 455 -11.63 8.33 57.53
N GLY A 456 -10.52 8.16 56.87
CA GLY A 456 -9.30 7.64 57.45
C GLY A 456 -8.20 7.24 56.47
N GLY A 457 -8.51 7.21 55.17
CA GLY A 457 -7.52 6.76 54.16
C GLY A 457 -6.27 7.65 54.01
N ALA A 458 -6.40 8.93 54.36
CA ALA A 458 -5.26 9.87 54.28
C ALA A 458 -4.33 9.81 55.50
N GLU A 459 -4.84 9.51 56.67
CA GLU A 459 -4.01 9.39 57.90
C GLU A 459 -3.24 8.05 57.93
N ALA A 460 -3.77 6.99 57.34
CA ALA A 460 -3.08 5.69 57.29
C ALA A 460 -1.84 5.69 56.39
N ILE A 461 -1.75 6.59 55.41
CA ILE A 461 -0.58 6.74 54.55
C ILE A 461 0.49 7.62 55.24
N ALA A 462 0.09 8.62 56.01
CA ALA A 462 1.03 9.51 56.69
C ALA A 462 1.72 8.84 57.91
N SER A 463 1.08 7.86 58.57
CA SER A 463 1.66 7.15 59.68
C SER A 463 2.59 5.98 59.34
N ARG A 464 2.72 5.61 58.05
CA ARG A 464 3.63 4.57 57.59
C ARG A 464 4.94 5.11 57.00
N GLY A 465 5.19 6.40 57.18
CA GLY A 465 6.44 7.05 56.76
C GLY A 465 7.61 6.90 57.73
N GLU A 466 7.50 6.09 58.79
CA GLU A 466 8.63 5.72 59.64
C GLU A 466 9.06 4.28 59.33
N ALA A 467 10.26 4.19 58.86
CA ALA A 467 11.07 3.04 58.47
C ALA A 467 10.60 1.69 59.09
N THR A 468 10.06 0.84 58.25
CA THR A 468 10.14 -0.60 58.45
C THR A 468 10.81 -1.21 57.21
N ASP A 469 11.78 -2.06 57.52
CA ASP A 469 12.66 -2.73 56.55
C ASP A 469 11.97 -3.17 55.28
N GLU A 470 12.51 -2.79 54.11
CA GLU A 470 12.01 -3.20 52.79
C GLU A 470 11.96 -4.73 52.63
N ASP A 471 12.75 -5.46 53.36
CA ASP A 471 12.78 -6.93 53.36
C ASP A 471 11.53 -7.59 53.97
N GLU A 472 10.87 -6.98 54.96
CA GLU A 472 9.66 -7.55 55.59
C GLU A 472 8.40 -7.38 54.74
N MET A 473 8.34 -6.37 53.89
CA MET A 473 7.23 -6.16 52.96
C MET A 473 7.29 -7.11 51.72
N LEU A 474 8.49 -7.44 51.27
CA LEU A 474 8.70 -8.34 50.15
C LEU A 474 8.41 -9.81 50.52
N ASP A 475 8.73 -10.24 51.75
CA ASP A 475 8.42 -11.58 52.22
C ASP A 475 6.92 -11.82 52.42
N ARG A 476 6.15 -10.78 52.77
CA ARG A 476 4.67 -10.91 52.87
C ARG A 476 3.99 -11.00 51.52
N ALA A 477 4.46 -10.26 50.53
CA ALA A 477 3.91 -10.35 49.15
C ALA A 477 4.22 -11.70 48.51
N ALA A 478 5.38 -12.29 48.78
CA ALA A 478 5.76 -13.60 48.30
C ALA A 478 4.99 -14.77 48.89
N MET A 479 4.41 -14.61 50.11
CA MET A 479 3.60 -15.65 50.78
C MET A 479 2.13 -15.66 50.34
N GLU A 480 1.60 -14.56 49.77
CA GLU A 480 0.20 -14.49 49.32
C GLU A 480 -0.01 -14.95 47.86
N PHE A 481 1.06 -15.11 47.07
CA PHE A 481 1.01 -15.59 45.68
C PHE A 481 1.79 -16.88 45.45
N GLY A 482 1.79 -17.77 46.45
CA GLY A 482 2.33 -19.11 46.36
C GLY A 482 1.36 -20.09 45.74
N THR A 483 1.74 -20.61 44.58
CA THR A 483 1.40 -21.90 44.01
C THR A 483 -0.08 -22.28 43.84
N ASP A 484 -0.54 -22.24 42.58
CA ASP A 484 -0.97 -23.47 41.88
C ASP A 484 -0.73 -23.28 40.35
#